data_2bafc983ad541d5306e31792c1d55802
#
_entry.id   2bafc983ad541d5306e31792c1d55802
#
_cell.length_a   1.000
_cell.length_b   1.000
_cell.length_c   1.000
_cell.angle_alpha   90.00
_cell.angle_beta   90.00
_cell.angle_gamma   90.00
#
_symmetry.space_group_name_H-M   'P 1'
#
loop_
_entity.id
_entity.type
_entity.pdbx_description
1 polymer ?
#
loop_
_entity_poly.entity_id
_entity_poly.type
_entity_poly.pdbx_seq_one_letter_code
_entity_poly.pdbx_strand_id
1 'polypeptide(L)'
;MQHILVTGGAGVLGRLIVAQLSAAGYTVRGMSRRARPGDDWPGAEWAQADLETGAGLTEAVQGIDVVVHAATGSARHARQVDVEGTRRLLDAAREAGVSHVVYISIVGIDKVPYAYGKAKLASEDLIEHSGLPWSILRATQFHYGIDVLLRILTKLPLVALLPTDLLLQPVAEEEVARRLCEIVQAGPSGRLPDMGGPQVYTSGELARIWLRQRGIHRAIIPLWLPGKTASGLRQGGNTCPQQATGTVSWEAWLQQHYRGV
;
A
#
# COMPACT_ATOMS: atom_id res chain seq x y z
N MET A 1 -0.43 -19.54 -19.60
CA MET A 1 -0.15 -18.13 -19.17
C MET A 1 -0.93 -17.95 -17.89
N GLN A 2 -0.32 -17.45 -16.82
CA GLN A 2 -1.02 -17.28 -15.54
C GLN A 2 -1.97 -16.07 -15.60
N HIS A 3 -3.15 -16.25 -15.03
CA HIS A 3 -4.17 -15.22 -14.86
C HIS A 3 -4.09 -14.64 -13.45
N ILE A 4 -3.93 -13.32 -13.35
CA ILE A 4 -3.68 -12.63 -12.08
C ILE A 4 -4.79 -11.63 -11.80
N LEU A 5 -5.44 -11.76 -10.64
CA LEU A 5 -6.35 -10.76 -10.12
C LEU A 5 -5.61 -9.76 -9.23
N VAL A 6 -5.75 -8.46 -9.50
CA VAL A 6 -5.23 -7.39 -8.64
C VAL A 6 -6.40 -6.65 -8.00
N THR A 7 -6.63 -6.89 -6.70
CA THR A 7 -7.65 -6.13 -5.97
C THR A 7 -7.16 -4.72 -5.68
N GLY A 8 -8.07 -3.75 -5.65
CA GLY A 8 -7.66 -2.35 -5.56
C GLY A 8 -6.99 -1.82 -6.83
N GLY A 9 -7.25 -2.47 -7.97
CA GLY A 9 -6.65 -2.16 -9.28
C GLY A 9 -6.74 -0.70 -9.72
N ALA A 10 -7.78 0.03 -9.30
CA ALA A 10 -7.91 1.47 -9.57
C ALA A 10 -7.09 2.37 -8.65
N GLY A 11 -6.47 1.82 -7.59
CA GLY A 11 -5.62 2.57 -6.65
C GLY A 11 -4.23 2.86 -7.20
N VAL A 12 -3.47 3.71 -6.50
CA VAL A 12 -2.10 4.08 -6.93
C VAL A 12 -1.22 2.84 -7.08
N LEU A 13 -1.06 2.04 -6.04
CA LEU A 13 -0.26 0.81 -6.08
C LEU A 13 -0.86 -0.23 -7.06
N GLY A 14 -2.19 -0.42 -7.04
CA GLY A 14 -2.85 -1.41 -7.88
C GLY A 14 -2.62 -1.17 -9.37
N ARG A 15 -2.70 0.08 -9.86
CA ARG A 15 -2.39 0.44 -11.25
C ARG A 15 -0.95 0.11 -11.64
N LEU A 16 0.00 0.37 -10.75
CA LEU A 16 1.41 0.06 -10.98
C LEU A 16 1.65 -1.46 -11.08
N ILE A 17 1.02 -2.24 -10.18
CA ILE A 17 1.09 -3.72 -10.22
C ILE A 17 0.51 -4.23 -11.54
N VAL A 18 -0.69 -3.76 -11.92
CA VAL A 18 -1.34 -4.16 -13.17
C VAL A 18 -0.45 -3.85 -14.37
N ALA A 19 0.09 -2.64 -14.46
CA ALA A 19 0.97 -2.23 -15.56
C ALA A 19 2.22 -3.10 -15.66
N GLN A 20 2.89 -3.37 -14.53
CA GLN A 20 4.12 -4.15 -14.51
C GLN A 20 3.88 -5.63 -14.82
N LEU A 21 2.83 -6.24 -14.29
CA LEU A 21 2.46 -7.63 -14.59
C LEU A 21 2.03 -7.79 -16.05
N SER A 22 1.26 -6.85 -16.60
CA SER A 22 0.88 -6.87 -18.02
C SER A 22 2.11 -6.73 -18.92
N ALA A 23 3.06 -5.84 -18.59
CA ALA A 23 4.32 -5.70 -19.32
C ALA A 23 5.21 -6.95 -19.22
N ALA A 24 5.10 -7.73 -18.15
CA ALA A 24 5.78 -9.01 -17.98
C ALA A 24 5.07 -10.18 -18.70
N GLY A 25 3.98 -9.93 -19.41
CA GLY A 25 3.29 -10.92 -20.25
C GLY A 25 2.21 -11.74 -19.52
N TYR A 26 1.81 -11.36 -18.32
CA TYR A 26 0.69 -12.01 -17.62
C TYR A 26 -0.66 -11.51 -18.14
N THR A 27 -1.70 -12.34 -18.06
CA THR A 27 -3.09 -11.91 -18.22
C THR A 27 -3.57 -11.33 -16.88
N VAL A 28 -3.84 -10.01 -16.85
CA VAL A 28 -4.13 -9.31 -15.59
C VAL A 28 -5.55 -8.78 -15.58
N ARG A 29 -6.31 -9.14 -14.55
CA ARG A 29 -7.63 -8.61 -14.22
C ARG A 29 -7.52 -7.64 -13.05
N GLY A 30 -7.80 -6.36 -13.30
CA GLY A 30 -7.93 -5.37 -12.23
C GLY A 30 -9.31 -5.43 -11.60
N MET A 31 -9.39 -5.32 -10.27
CA MET A 31 -10.66 -5.34 -9.53
C MET A 31 -10.84 -4.08 -8.69
N SER A 32 -12.02 -3.47 -8.77
CA SER A 32 -12.45 -2.37 -7.90
C SER A 32 -13.97 -2.28 -7.83
N ARG A 33 -14.49 -1.57 -6.82
CA ARG A 33 -15.91 -1.19 -6.71
C ARG A 33 -16.39 -0.27 -7.84
N ARG A 34 -15.48 0.49 -8.42
CA ARG A 34 -15.77 1.45 -9.50
C ARG A 34 -15.90 0.72 -10.83
N ALA A 35 -16.64 1.32 -11.74
CA ALA A 35 -16.62 0.92 -13.13
C ALA A 35 -15.19 0.98 -13.69
N ARG A 36 -14.96 0.28 -14.79
CA ARG A 36 -13.66 0.27 -15.48
C ARG A 36 -13.16 1.71 -15.68
N PRO A 37 -11.93 2.02 -15.33
CA PRO A 37 -11.29 3.26 -15.76
C PRO A 37 -11.28 3.29 -17.30
N GLY A 38 -11.35 4.47 -17.90
CA GLY A 38 -11.41 4.62 -19.37
C GLY A 38 -10.31 3.90 -20.16
N ASP A 39 -10.05 4.31 -21.38
CA ASP A 39 -9.15 3.63 -22.33
C ASP A 39 -7.68 3.54 -21.87
N ASP A 40 -7.27 4.36 -20.90
CA ASP A 40 -5.90 4.35 -20.30
C ASP A 40 -5.68 3.20 -19.30
N TRP A 41 -6.58 2.23 -19.20
CA TRP A 41 -6.42 1.11 -18.28
C TRP A 41 -5.30 0.17 -18.76
N PRO A 42 -4.24 -0.05 -17.94
CA PRO A 42 -3.07 -0.82 -18.35
C PRO A 42 -3.30 -2.35 -18.35
N GLY A 43 -4.43 -2.83 -17.80
CA GLY A 43 -4.75 -4.25 -17.70
C GLY A 43 -5.66 -4.71 -18.83
N ALA A 44 -5.58 -6.02 -19.19
CA ALA A 44 -6.41 -6.61 -20.23
C ALA A 44 -7.88 -6.74 -19.79
N GLU A 45 -8.12 -7.05 -18.52
CA GLU A 45 -9.45 -7.33 -17.99
C GLU A 45 -9.79 -6.43 -16.80
N TRP A 46 -11.10 -6.27 -16.58
CA TRP A 46 -11.63 -5.54 -15.43
C TRP A 46 -12.78 -6.30 -14.78
N ALA A 47 -12.75 -6.42 -13.46
CA ALA A 47 -13.84 -6.93 -12.67
C ALA A 47 -14.37 -5.82 -11.74
N GLN A 48 -15.66 -5.53 -11.84
CA GLN A 48 -16.32 -4.68 -10.86
C GLN A 48 -16.79 -5.54 -9.71
N ALA A 49 -16.13 -5.44 -8.56
CA ALA A 49 -16.50 -6.19 -7.35
C ALA A 49 -16.21 -5.39 -6.08
N ASP A 50 -16.98 -5.65 -5.04
CA ASP A 50 -16.92 -4.94 -3.78
C ASP A 50 -16.59 -5.89 -2.62
N LEU A 51 -15.42 -5.69 -2.00
CA LEU A 51 -14.98 -6.44 -0.82
C LEU A 51 -15.90 -6.23 0.39
N GLU A 52 -16.50 -5.05 0.52
CA GLU A 52 -17.37 -4.73 1.67
C GLU A 52 -18.66 -5.53 1.65
N THR A 53 -19.27 -5.69 0.49
CA THR A 53 -20.55 -6.41 0.31
C THR A 53 -20.37 -7.84 -0.17
N GLY A 54 -19.26 -8.16 -0.83
CA GLY A 54 -19.01 -9.42 -1.52
C GLY A 54 -19.54 -9.48 -2.96
N ALA A 55 -20.25 -8.45 -3.41
CA ALA A 55 -20.83 -8.43 -4.76
C ALA A 55 -19.73 -8.54 -5.84
N GLY A 56 -19.91 -9.45 -6.78
CA GLY A 56 -19.02 -9.68 -7.93
C GLY A 56 -17.71 -10.40 -7.60
N LEU A 57 -17.47 -10.86 -6.36
CA LEU A 57 -16.21 -11.52 -6.00
C LEU A 57 -16.08 -12.90 -6.66
N THR A 58 -17.13 -13.69 -6.72
CA THR A 58 -17.12 -15.02 -7.35
C THR A 58 -16.73 -14.91 -8.82
N GLU A 59 -17.31 -13.97 -9.54
CA GLU A 59 -16.99 -13.71 -10.95
C GLU A 59 -15.57 -13.15 -11.12
N ALA A 60 -15.14 -12.29 -10.19
CA ALA A 60 -13.82 -11.69 -10.24
C ALA A 60 -12.68 -12.72 -10.13
N VAL A 61 -12.87 -13.78 -9.33
CA VAL A 61 -11.85 -14.83 -9.11
C VAL A 61 -11.95 -16.00 -10.10
N GLN A 62 -12.96 -16.08 -10.96
CA GLN A 62 -13.11 -17.16 -11.93
C GLN A 62 -11.93 -17.20 -12.90
N GLY A 63 -11.29 -18.38 -13.01
CA GLY A 63 -10.13 -18.62 -13.87
C GLY A 63 -8.87 -17.89 -13.47
N ILE A 64 -8.76 -17.45 -12.19
CA ILE A 64 -7.58 -16.78 -11.64
C ILE A 64 -6.65 -17.79 -10.97
N ASP A 65 -5.37 -17.74 -11.32
CA ASP A 65 -4.32 -18.55 -10.69
C ASP A 65 -3.73 -17.86 -9.45
N VAL A 66 -3.53 -16.53 -9.52
CA VAL A 66 -2.88 -15.74 -8.47
C VAL A 66 -3.72 -14.50 -8.13
N VAL A 67 -3.90 -14.24 -6.84
CA VAL A 67 -4.51 -13.00 -6.33
C VAL A 67 -3.45 -12.11 -5.72
N VAL A 68 -3.27 -10.88 -6.24
CA VAL A 68 -2.50 -9.82 -5.58
C VAL A 68 -3.47 -8.91 -4.84
N HIS A 69 -3.52 -9.05 -3.52
CA HIS A 69 -4.46 -8.33 -2.67
C HIS A 69 -3.85 -6.99 -2.20
N ALA A 70 -4.16 -5.92 -2.95
CA ALA A 70 -3.71 -4.55 -2.68
C ALA A 70 -4.86 -3.59 -2.34
N ALA A 71 -6.09 -4.09 -2.26
CA ALA A 71 -7.24 -3.29 -1.84
C ALA A 71 -7.17 -2.97 -0.35
N THR A 72 -7.64 -1.77 0.01
CA THR A 72 -7.76 -1.34 1.40
C THR A 72 -8.93 -0.38 1.56
N GLY A 73 -9.55 -0.38 2.74
CA GLY A 73 -10.60 0.54 3.11
C GLY A 73 -10.06 1.87 3.66
N SER A 74 -10.93 2.88 3.73
CA SER A 74 -10.65 4.05 4.56
C SER A 74 -10.62 3.66 6.03
N ALA A 75 -10.03 4.49 6.90
CA ALA A 75 -9.96 4.23 8.34
C ALA A 75 -11.33 3.90 8.98
N ARG A 76 -12.43 4.44 8.45
CA ARG A 76 -13.80 4.17 8.92
C ARG A 76 -14.34 2.80 8.47
N HIS A 77 -13.88 2.28 7.33
CA HIS A 77 -14.33 1.03 6.73
C HIS A 77 -13.25 -0.06 6.76
N ALA A 78 -12.16 0.17 7.49
CA ALA A 78 -11.04 -0.77 7.54
C ALA A 78 -11.48 -2.18 8.00
N ARG A 79 -12.35 -2.28 9.03
CA ARG A 79 -12.84 -3.59 9.47
C ARG A 79 -13.67 -4.30 8.40
N GLN A 80 -14.59 -3.61 7.74
CA GLN A 80 -15.47 -4.18 6.73
C GLN A 80 -14.70 -4.58 5.44
N VAL A 81 -13.77 -3.74 5.01
CA VAL A 81 -13.04 -3.97 3.76
C VAL A 81 -11.78 -4.81 3.99
N ASP A 82 -10.93 -4.44 4.96
CA ASP A 82 -9.66 -5.14 5.16
C ASP A 82 -9.83 -6.48 5.88
N VAL A 83 -10.77 -6.62 6.85
CA VAL A 83 -10.94 -7.89 7.57
C VAL A 83 -12.01 -8.75 6.91
N GLU A 84 -13.27 -8.29 6.93
CA GLU A 84 -14.39 -9.09 6.41
C GLU A 84 -14.31 -9.26 4.88
N GLY A 85 -13.83 -8.22 4.17
CA GLY A 85 -13.60 -8.29 2.72
C GLY A 85 -12.48 -9.26 2.35
N THR A 86 -11.39 -9.28 3.13
CA THR A 86 -10.31 -10.28 2.94
C THR A 86 -10.84 -11.69 3.16
N ARG A 87 -11.65 -11.93 4.19
CA ARG A 87 -12.27 -13.24 4.43
C ARG A 87 -13.08 -13.69 3.21
N ARG A 88 -14.00 -12.86 2.72
CA ARG A 88 -14.83 -13.18 1.54
C ARG A 88 -13.98 -13.45 0.29
N LEU A 89 -12.92 -12.65 0.09
CA LEU A 89 -11.99 -12.86 -1.03
C LEU A 89 -11.29 -14.22 -0.93
N LEU A 90 -10.81 -14.60 0.26
CA LEU A 90 -10.14 -15.89 0.49
C LEU A 90 -11.08 -17.06 0.30
N ASP A 91 -12.35 -16.95 0.75
CA ASP A 91 -13.35 -17.99 0.54
C ASP A 91 -13.64 -18.18 -0.96
N ALA A 92 -13.90 -17.09 -1.70
CA ALA A 92 -14.09 -17.14 -3.15
C ALA A 92 -12.83 -17.66 -3.89
N ALA A 93 -11.65 -17.24 -3.49
CA ALA A 93 -10.38 -17.68 -4.07
C ALA A 93 -10.16 -19.18 -3.86
N ARG A 94 -10.52 -19.72 -2.69
CA ARG A 94 -10.42 -21.16 -2.40
C ARG A 94 -11.38 -21.96 -3.25
N GLU A 95 -12.63 -21.52 -3.40
CA GLU A 95 -13.63 -22.18 -4.24
C GLU A 95 -13.24 -22.17 -5.73
N ALA A 96 -12.57 -21.09 -6.18
CA ALA A 96 -12.08 -20.96 -7.56
C ALA A 96 -10.76 -21.71 -7.82
N GLY A 97 -10.12 -22.29 -6.79
CA GLY A 97 -8.86 -23.03 -6.93
C GLY A 97 -7.62 -22.14 -7.11
N VAL A 98 -7.65 -20.90 -6.60
CA VAL A 98 -6.49 -20.00 -6.62
C VAL A 98 -5.29 -20.66 -5.95
N SER A 99 -4.15 -20.67 -6.61
CA SER A 99 -2.92 -21.34 -6.16
C SER A 99 -1.96 -20.46 -5.38
N HIS A 100 -2.15 -19.13 -5.36
CA HIS A 100 -1.29 -18.20 -4.63
C HIS A 100 -2.00 -16.89 -4.29
N VAL A 101 -1.91 -16.48 -3.03
CA VAL A 101 -2.38 -15.15 -2.56
C VAL A 101 -1.18 -14.32 -2.13
N VAL A 102 -0.95 -13.19 -2.80
CA VAL A 102 0.09 -12.21 -2.46
C VAL A 102 -0.56 -11.02 -1.78
N TYR A 103 -0.12 -10.68 -0.58
CA TYR A 103 -0.70 -9.58 0.20
C TYR A 103 0.32 -8.50 0.52
N ILE A 104 -0.08 -7.25 0.32
CA ILE A 104 0.69 -6.08 0.75
C ILE A 104 0.21 -5.58 2.11
N SER A 105 1.11 -5.58 3.07
CA SER A 105 0.89 -5.12 4.43
C SER A 105 1.84 -3.98 4.80
N ILE A 106 1.93 -3.65 6.08
CA ILE A 106 2.63 -2.46 6.55
C ILE A 106 3.64 -2.84 7.63
N VAL A 107 4.83 -2.25 7.56
CA VAL A 107 5.89 -2.41 8.59
C VAL A 107 5.43 -1.80 9.91
N GLY A 108 5.61 -2.55 11.00
CA GLY A 108 5.40 -2.08 12.36
C GLY A 108 3.96 -2.06 12.85
N ILE A 109 3.01 -2.68 12.16
CA ILE A 109 1.60 -2.76 12.61
C ILE A 109 1.43 -3.58 13.91
N ASP A 110 2.38 -4.43 14.22
CA ASP A 110 2.50 -5.20 15.46
C ASP A 110 3.16 -4.42 16.61
N LYS A 111 3.90 -3.36 16.28
CA LYS A 111 4.66 -2.54 17.23
C LYS A 111 3.96 -1.22 17.57
N VAL A 112 3.30 -0.60 16.59
CA VAL A 112 2.65 0.70 16.73
C VAL A 112 1.13 0.54 16.76
N PRO A 113 0.46 0.81 17.89
CA PRO A 113 -0.96 0.55 18.05
C PRO A 113 -1.81 1.66 17.41
N TYR A 114 -2.34 1.43 16.21
CA TYR A 114 -3.34 2.28 15.57
C TYR A 114 -4.42 1.43 14.88
N ALA A 115 -5.62 1.98 14.77
CA ALA A 115 -6.80 1.20 14.37
C ALA A 115 -6.65 0.52 12.99
N TYR A 116 -6.10 1.24 12.02
CA TYR A 116 -5.87 0.71 10.67
C TYR A 116 -4.84 -0.45 10.68
N GLY A 117 -3.76 -0.33 11.49
CA GLY A 117 -2.78 -1.39 11.66
C GLY A 117 -3.36 -2.67 12.24
N LYS A 118 -4.32 -2.57 13.17
CA LYS A 118 -5.03 -3.74 13.72
C LYS A 118 -5.83 -4.49 12.66
N ALA A 119 -6.50 -3.76 11.75
CA ALA A 119 -7.24 -4.39 10.67
C ALA A 119 -6.29 -5.11 9.69
N LYS A 120 -5.15 -4.49 9.34
CA LYS A 120 -4.12 -5.11 8.50
C LYS A 120 -3.53 -6.36 9.15
N LEU A 121 -3.24 -6.33 10.44
CA LEU A 121 -2.73 -7.49 11.18
C LEU A 121 -3.75 -8.63 11.21
N ALA A 122 -5.04 -8.33 11.41
CA ALA A 122 -6.10 -9.32 11.33
C ALA A 122 -6.24 -9.92 9.91
N SER A 123 -5.99 -9.12 8.86
CA SER A 123 -5.96 -9.64 7.48
C SER A 123 -4.77 -10.56 7.22
N GLU A 124 -3.60 -10.26 7.79
CA GLU A 124 -2.45 -11.18 7.73
C GLU A 124 -2.80 -12.54 8.36
N ASP A 125 -3.39 -12.51 9.57
CA ASP A 125 -3.81 -13.73 10.28
C ASP A 125 -4.82 -14.56 9.48
N LEU A 126 -5.81 -13.91 8.85
CA LEU A 126 -6.76 -14.58 7.97
C LEU A 126 -6.08 -15.26 6.78
N ILE A 127 -5.08 -14.62 6.16
CA ILE A 127 -4.36 -15.14 5.02
C ILE A 127 -3.48 -16.33 5.44
N GLU A 128 -2.76 -16.20 6.55
CA GLU A 128 -1.90 -17.26 7.10
C GLU A 128 -2.67 -18.54 7.44
N HIS A 129 -3.91 -18.40 7.91
CA HIS A 129 -4.78 -19.52 8.28
C HIS A 129 -5.82 -19.89 7.19
N SER A 130 -5.72 -19.32 5.99
CA SER A 130 -6.70 -19.55 4.91
C SER A 130 -6.68 -20.95 4.30
N GLY A 131 -5.58 -21.69 4.47
CA GLY A 131 -5.31 -22.95 3.76
C GLY A 131 -4.89 -22.77 2.30
N LEU A 132 -4.84 -21.53 1.78
CA LEU A 132 -4.28 -21.23 0.47
C LEU A 132 -2.77 -21.00 0.58
N PRO A 133 -1.97 -21.34 -0.46
CA PRO A 133 -0.57 -20.89 -0.52
C PRO A 133 -0.49 -19.37 -0.58
N TRP A 134 0.40 -18.77 0.21
CA TRP A 134 0.42 -17.32 0.37
C TRP A 134 1.82 -16.71 0.43
N SER A 135 1.88 -15.41 0.19
CA SER A 135 3.05 -14.55 0.44
C SER A 135 2.60 -13.22 1.02
N ILE A 136 3.26 -12.74 2.07
CA ILE A 136 2.97 -11.44 2.69
C ILE A 136 4.24 -10.59 2.66
N LEU A 137 4.14 -9.41 2.04
CA LEU A 137 5.14 -8.36 2.06
C LEU A 137 4.66 -7.21 2.93
N ARG A 138 5.44 -6.80 3.93
CA ARG A 138 5.23 -5.53 4.63
C ARG A 138 6.12 -4.46 4.02
N ALA A 139 5.54 -3.33 3.64
CA ALA A 139 6.26 -2.15 3.18
C ALA A 139 6.11 -0.99 4.17
N THR A 140 7.09 -0.07 4.18
CA THR A 140 7.00 1.18 4.93
C THR A 140 6.06 2.17 4.25
N GLN A 141 6.00 3.41 4.72
CA GLN A 141 5.06 4.43 4.24
C GLN A 141 5.36 4.81 2.78
N PHE A 142 4.34 4.85 1.94
CA PHE A 142 4.48 5.27 0.55
C PHE A 142 4.74 6.77 0.42
N HIS A 143 5.57 7.17 -0.53
CA HIS A 143 5.84 8.57 -0.84
C HIS A 143 4.55 9.35 -1.12
N TYR A 144 3.67 8.81 -1.96
CA TYR A 144 2.37 9.40 -2.26
C TYR A 144 1.52 9.65 -1.02
N GLY A 145 1.50 8.69 -0.08
CA GLY A 145 0.74 8.84 1.16
C GLY A 145 1.23 9.99 2.02
N ILE A 146 2.55 10.18 2.11
CA ILE A 146 3.17 11.32 2.82
C ILE A 146 2.88 12.63 2.10
N ASP A 147 2.98 12.68 0.77
CA ASP A 147 2.65 13.86 -0.02
C ASP A 147 1.20 14.29 0.21
N VAL A 148 0.25 13.37 0.14
CA VAL A 148 -1.17 13.66 0.42
C VAL A 148 -1.37 14.18 1.84
N LEU A 149 -0.72 13.59 2.84
CA LEU A 149 -0.79 14.04 4.22
C LEU A 149 -0.24 15.45 4.38
N LEU A 150 0.92 15.74 3.80
CA LEU A 150 1.54 17.07 3.85
C LEU A 150 0.68 18.12 3.14
N ARG A 151 0.06 17.80 2.01
CA ARG A 151 -0.92 18.70 1.34
C ARG A 151 -2.09 19.07 2.27
N ILE A 152 -2.56 18.11 3.07
CA ILE A 152 -3.65 18.36 4.03
C ILE A 152 -3.17 19.23 5.19
N LEU A 153 -2.04 18.89 5.80
CA LEU A 153 -1.49 19.57 6.97
C LEU A 153 -0.98 20.98 6.67
N THR A 154 -0.68 21.27 5.41
CA THR A 154 -0.18 22.56 4.96
C THR A 154 -1.24 23.41 4.26
N LYS A 155 -2.54 23.22 4.52
CA LYS A 155 -3.61 24.03 3.90
C LYS A 155 -3.65 25.48 4.42
N LEU A 156 -3.21 25.73 5.64
CA LEU A 156 -3.15 27.08 6.21
C LEU A 156 -2.11 27.95 5.46
N PRO A 157 -2.38 29.23 5.17
CA PRO A 157 -1.57 29.99 4.21
C PRO A 157 -0.15 30.34 4.70
N LEU A 158 0.07 30.54 5.99
CA LEU A 158 1.34 31.03 6.54
C LEU A 158 2.08 30.01 7.38
N VAL A 159 1.38 29.03 7.94
CA VAL A 159 1.93 28.07 8.89
C VAL A 159 1.53 26.63 8.56
N ALA A 160 2.37 25.69 8.92
CA ALA A 160 2.10 24.27 8.90
C ALA A 160 2.20 23.71 10.33
N LEU A 161 1.06 23.28 10.88
CA LEU A 161 1.01 22.65 12.21
C LEU A 161 1.17 21.14 12.00
N LEU A 162 2.30 20.56 12.44
CA LEU A 162 2.53 19.12 12.27
C LEU A 162 3.50 18.58 13.34
N PRO A 163 3.39 17.29 13.71
CA PRO A 163 4.43 16.66 14.51
C PRO A 163 5.72 16.61 13.69
N THR A 164 6.83 16.99 14.30
CA THR A 164 8.13 17.08 13.62
C THR A 164 9.11 15.99 14.01
N ASP A 165 8.76 15.18 14.99
CA ASP A 165 9.61 14.24 15.71
C ASP A 165 9.29 12.74 15.46
N LEU A 166 8.34 12.47 14.56
CA LEU A 166 7.97 11.10 14.20
C LEU A 166 8.95 10.55 13.14
N LEU A 167 9.42 9.32 13.32
CA LEU A 167 10.31 8.67 12.35
C LEU A 167 9.48 7.96 11.26
N LEU A 168 9.86 8.17 10.01
CA LEU A 168 9.24 7.60 8.81
C LEU A 168 10.33 7.17 7.84
N GLN A 169 10.08 6.11 7.07
CA GLN A 169 11.01 5.58 6.07
C GLN A 169 10.29 5.42 4.73
N PRO A 170 10.06 6.52 3.98
CA PRO A 170 9.26 6.50 2.76
C PRO A 170 9.85 5.59 1.68
N VAL A 171 8.98 4.82 1.00
CA VAL A 171 9.33 3.94 -0.12
C VAL A 171 8.50 4.28 -1.36
N ALA A 172 9.09 4.15 -2.55
CA ALA A 172 8.39 4.39 -3.80
C ALA A 172 7.40 3.25 -4.13
N GLU A 173 6.20 3.61 -4.53
CA GLU A 173 5.14 2.68 -4.88
C GLU A 173 5.52 1.80 -6.08
N GLU A 174 6.28 2.34 -7.02
CA GLU A 174 6.80 1.64 -8.19
C GLU A 174 7.75 0.50 -7.81
N GLU A 175 8.57 0.72 -6.77
CA GLU A 175 9.51 -0.28 -6.26
C GLU A 175 8.77 -1.38 -5.51
N VAL A 176 7.74 -1.02 -4.74
CA VAL A 176 6.87 -2.00 -4.06
C VAL A 176 6.08 -2.81 -5.07
N ALA A 177 5.54 -2.19 -6.13
CA ALA A 177 4.85 -2.90 -7.20
C ALA A 177 5.79 -3.90 -7.89
N ARG A 178 7.03 -3.51 -8.22
CA ARG A 178 8.04 -4.40 -8.77
C ARG A 178 8.32 -5.59 -7.85
N ARG A 179 8.49 -5.33 -6.55
CA ARG A 179 8.72 -6.39 -5.57
C ARG A 179 7.55 -7.38 -5.49
N LEU A 180 6.30 -6.90 -5.57
CA LEU A 180 5.11 -7.76 -5.62
C LEU A 180 5.06 -8.60 -6.90
N CYS A 181 5.48 -8.05 -8.05
CA CYS A 181 5.59 -8.81 -9.29
C CYS A 181 6.66 -9.91 -9.20
N GLU A 182 7.82 -9.64 -8.60
CA GLU A 182 8.86 -10.65 -8.32
C GLU A 182 8.32 -11.77 -7.42
N ILE A 183 7.51 -11.45 -6.40
CA ILE A 183 6.88 -12.44 -5.51
C ILE A 183 5.89 -13.32 -6.28
N VAL A 184 5.10 -12.75 -7.19
CA VAL A 184 4.22 -13.52 -8.08
C VAL A 184 5.02 -14.52 -8.91
N GLN A 185 6.16 -14.10 -9.48
CA GLN A 185 7.04 -14.95 -10.29
C GLN A 185 7.71 -16.06 -9.47
N ALA A 186 8.10 -15.77 -8.23
CA ALA A 186 8.78 -16.70 -7.35
C ALA A 186 7.83 -17.78 -6.76
N GLY A 187 6.52 -17.50 -6.73
CA GLY A 187 5.52 -18.38 -6.11
C GLY A 187 5.40 -18.19 -4.60
N PRO A 188 4.58 -19.03 -3.94
CA PRO A 188 4.29 -18.92 -2.50
C PRO A 188 5.56 -19.01 -1.65
N SER A 189 5.77 -18.02 -0.79
CA SER A 189 7.01 -17.85 -0.01
C SER A 189 6.76 -17.54 1.48
N GLY A 190 5.50 -17.52 1.92
CA GLY A 190 5.14 -17.18 3.28
C GLY A 190 5.40 -15.69 3.60
N ARG A 191 5.85 -15.41 4.82
CA ARG A 191 6.21 -14.05 5.23
C ARG A 191 7.59 -13.67 4.70
N LEU A 192 7.62 -12.61 3.90
CA LEU A 192 8.86 -12.08 3.34
C LEU A 192 9.53 -11.08 4.28
N PRO A 193 10.83 -10.81 4.12
CA PRO A 193 11.49 -9.68 4.76
C PRO A 193 10.77 -8.37 4.46
N ASP A 194 10.71 -7.48 5.44
CA ASP A 194 10.13 -6.15 5.30
C ASP A 194 10.83 -5.36 4.18
N MET A 195 10.12 -4.40 3.59
CA MET A 195 10.66 -3.51 2.56
C MET A 195 10.55 -2.05 3.00
N GLY A 196 11.68 -1.37 3.15
CA GLY A 196 11.75 0.05 3.45
C GLY A 196 12.41 0.87 2.36
N GLY A 197 12.09 2.17 2.34
CA GLY A 197 12.82 3.12 1.50
C GLY A 197 14.27 3.30 1.94
N PRO A 198 15.08 4.04 1.16
CA PRO A 198 16.53 4.09 1.37
C PRO A 198 16.95 4.80 2.65
N GLN A 199 16.07 5.65 3.21
CA GLN A 199 16.44 6.53 4.33
C GLN A 199 15.29 6.73 5.31
N VAL A 200 15.64 6.79 6.60
CA VAL A 200 14.73 7.21 7.67
C VAL A 200 14.83 8.71 7.86
N TYR A 201 13.69 9.37 7.93
CA TYR A 201 13.54 10.81 8.15
C TYR A 201 12.68 11.08 9.38
N THR A 202 12.87 12.21 9.99
CA THR A 202 11.83 12.78 10.84
C THR A 202 10.71 13.39 9.98
N SER A 203 9.49 13.39 10.49
CA SER A 203 8.36 14.05 9.82
C SER A 203 8.61 15.54 9.55
N GLY A 204 9.40 16.20 10.41
CA GLY A 204 9.84 17.58 10.19
C GLY A 204 10.80 17.76 9.02
N GLU A 205 11.74 16.82 8.81
CA GLU A 205 12.62 16.81 7.63
C GLU A 205 11.84 16.60 6.35
N LEU A 206 10.94 15.61 6.33
CA LEU A 206 10.07 15.36 5.17
C LEU A 206 9.25 16.61 4.78
N ALA A 207 8.68 17.29 5.77
CA ALA A 207 7.91 18.50 5.54
C ALA A 207 8.77 19.66 5.00
N ARG A 208 9.99 19.89 5.55
CA ARG A 208 10.90 20.94 5.05
C ARG A 208 11.34 20.67 3.61
N ILE A 209 11.69 19.43 3.29
CA ILE A 209 12.06 19.02 1.94
C ILE A 209 10.90 19.25 0.98
N TRP A 210 9.68 18.82 1.36
CA TRP A 210 8.47 18.97 0.56
C TRP A 210 8.11 20.45 0.29
N LEU A 211 8.15 21.30 1.31
CA LEU A 211 7.91 22.74 1.16
C LEU A 211 8.93 23.39 0.21
N ARG A 212 10.21 23.07 0.38
CA ARG A 212 11.30 23.57 -0.44
C ARG A 212 11.15 23.15 -1.91
N GLN A 213 10.88 21.89 -2.17
CA GLN A 213 10.74 21.37 -3.55
C GLN A 213 9.54 21.95 -4.29
N ARG A 214 8.53 22.39 -3.55
CA ARG A 214 7.33 23.04 -4.10
C ARG A 214 7.38 24.56 -4.11
N GLY A 215 8.47 25.18 -3.70
CA GLY A 215 8.59 26.64 -3.60
C GLY A 215 7.60 27.26 -2.60
N ILE A 216 7.13 26.50 -1.60
CA ILE A 216 6.13 26.96 -0.63
C ILE A 216 6.84 27.49 0.62
N HIS A 217 6.64 28.76 0.92
CA HIS A 217 7.20 29.41 2.11
C HIS A 217 6.18 29.38 3.25
N ARG A 218 6.39 28.49 4.22
CA ARG A 218 5.56 28.37 5.43
C ARG A 218 6.42 28.05 6.65
N ALA A 219 6.10 28.68 7.77
CA ALA A 219 6.70 28.35 9.05
C ALA A 219 6.13 27.00 9.55
N ILE A 220 7.01 26.06 9.90
CA ILE A 220 6.60 24.81 10.54
C ILE A 220 6.51 25.07 12.04
N ILE A 221 5.33 24.90 12.60
CA ILE A 221 5.09 24.96 14.04
C ILE A 221 5.00 23.51 14.56
N PRO A 222 5.96 23.08 15.40
CA PRO A 222 5.95 21.73 15.94
C PRO A 222 4.71 21.48 16.80
N LEU A 223 4.03 20.37 16.55
CA LEU A 223 2.92 19.88 17.35
C LEU A 223 3.34 18.62 18.08
N TRP A 224 3.34 18.66 19.40
CA TRP A 224 3.61 17.44 20.18
C TRP A 224 2.35 16.56 20.25
N LEU A 225 2.47 15.29 19.82
CA LEU A 225 1.38 14.32 19.88
C LEU A 225 1.60 13.36 21.05
N PRO A 226 0.68 13.28 22.02
CA PRO A 226 0.76 12.31 23.12
C PRO A 226 0.31 10.91 22.67
N GLY A 227 0.60 9.92 23.52
CA GLY A 227 0.02 8.58 23.42
C GLY A 227 0.96 7.53 22.80
N LYS A 228 0.53 6.27 22.92
CA LYS A 228 1.34 5.09 22.56
C LYS A 228 1.68 5.04 21.06
N THR A 229 0.77 5.46 20.18
CA THR A 229 1.01 5.51 18.74
C THR A 229 2.13 6.48 18.40
N ALA A 230 2.06 7.72 18.89
CA ALA A 230 3.10 8.71 18.62
C ALA A 230 4.44 8.30 19.24
N SER A 231 4.43 7.71 20.44
CA SER A 231 5.63 7.17 21.07
C SER A 231 6.25 6.05 20.22
N GLY A 232 5.46 5.11 19.72
CA GLY A 232 5.95 4.04 18.86
C GLY A 232 6.54 4.55 17.54
N LEU A 233 5.93 5.59 16.95
CA LEU A 233 6.48 6.24 15.74
C LEU A 233 7.78 6.99 16.01
N ARG A 234 7.93 7.67 17.16
CA ARG A 234 9.20 8.31 17.57
C ARG A 234 10.33 7.31 17.75
N GLN A 235 10.00 6.10 18.18
CA GLN A 235 10.95 5.00 18.36
C GLN A 235 11.26 4.25 17.06
N GLY A 236 10.68 4.67 15.94
CA GLY A 236 10.87 4.03 14.64
C GLY A 236 10.21 2.66 14.51
N GLY A 237 9.16 2.38 15.31
CA GLY A 237 8.45 1.11 15.26
C GLY A 237 7.85 0.76 13.91
N ASN A 238 7.68 1.74 13.03
CA ASN A 238 7.17 1.65 11.66
C ASN A 238 8.26 1.78 10.59
N THR A 239 9.51 1.57 10.94
CA THR A 239 10.68 1.60 10.06
C THR A 239 11.42 0.25 10.10
N CYS A 240 12.19 -0.04 9.05
CA CYS A 240 13.02 -1.23 8.92
C CYS A 240 14.37 -0.89 8.25
N PRO A 241 15.25 -0.12 8.92
CA PRO A 241 16.48 0.36 8.29
C PRO A 241 17.44 -0.76 7.86
N GLN A 242 17.34 -1.97 8.44
CA GLN A 242 18.09 -3.14 8.00
C GLN A 242 17.57 -3.74 6.68
N GLN A 243 16.34 -3.43 6.27
CA GLN A 243 15.71 -3.81 5.01
C GLN A 243 15.41 -2.57 4.15
N ALA A 244 16.34 -1.62 4.08
CA ALA A 244 16.29 -0.44 3.22
C ALA A 244 16.59 -0.83 1.77
N THR A 245 15.68 -1.56 1.14
CA THR A 245 15.85 -2.10 -0.22
C THR A 245 15.31 -1.18 -1.31
N GLY A 246 14.51 -0.18 -0.95
CA GLY A 246 14.13 0.90 -1.85
C GLY A 246 15.32 1.79 -2.20
N THR A 247 15.34 2.35 -3.40
CA THR A 247 16.44 3.18 -3.92
C THR A 247 16.03 4.62 -4.19
N VAL A 248 14.73 4.88 -4.37
CA VAL A 248 14.19 6.22 -4.66
C VAL A 248 14.05 7.00 -3.35
N SER A 249 14.84 8.06 -3.19
CA SER A 249 14.75 8.95 -2.02
C SER A 249 13.49 9.85 -2.10
N TRP A 250 13.11 10.43 -0.97
CA TRP A 250 11.98 11.39 -0.91
C TRP A 250 12.20 12.59 -1.84
N GLU A 251 13.40 13.12 -1.87
CA GLU A 251 13.77 14.24 -2.75
C GLU A 251 13.66 13.86 -4.23
N ALA A 252 14.19 12.69 -4.61
CA ALA A 252 14.15 12.21 -5.99
C ALA A 252 12.71 12.00 -6.45
N TRP A 253 11.87 11.39 -5.60
CA TRP A 253 10.45 11.20 -5.88
C TRP A 253 9.72 12.53 -6.08
N LEU A 254 9.94 13.50 -5.20
CA LEU A 254 9.34 14.84 -5.33
C LEU A 254 9.78 15.55 -6.60
N GLN A 255 11.07 15.45 -6.97
CA GLN A 255 11.59 16.03 -8.22
C GLN A 255 10.90 15.46 -9.45
N GLN A 256 10.61 14.15 -9.47
CA GLN A 256 9.90 13.51 -10.58
C GLN A 256 8.44 13.97 -10.66
N HIS A 257 7.76 14.13 -9.52
CA HIS A 257 6.33 14.43 -9.46
C HIS A 257 6.00 15.93 -9.56
N TYR A 258 6.97 16.81 -9.29
CA TYR A 258 6.80 18.25 -9.31
C TYR A 258 7.71 18.98 -10.31
N ARG A 259 8.37 18.28 -11.23
CA ARG A 259 9.05 18.90 -12.37
C ARG A 259 8.00 19.42 -13.34
N GLY A 260 7.80 20.74 -13.34
CA GLY A 260 6.94 21.44 -14.32
C GLY A 260 5.70 22.11 -13.76
N VAL A 261 5.66 22.39 -12.47
CA VAL A 261 4.65 23.28 -11.88
C VAL A 261 5.31 24.61 -11.53
#